data_7752004d5d273d61bbeba4d83e281305
#
_entry.id   7752004d5d273d61bbeba4d83e281305
#
_cell.length_a   1.000
_cell.length_b   1.000
_cell.length_c   1.000
_cell.angle_alpha   90.00
_cell.angle_beta   90.00
_cell.angle_gamma   90.00
#
_symmetry.space_group_name_H-M   'P 1'
#
loop_
_entity.id
_entity.type
_entity.pdbx_description
1 polymer ?
#
loop_
_entity_poly.entity_id
_entity_poly.type
_entity_poly.pdbx_seq_one_letter_code
_entity_poly.pdbx_strand_id
1 'polypeptide(L)'
;MFFGAKTPKIFQALFPTLVWKNATNEKRVWLTFDDGPTAEITPFVLDTLLFYNVKATFFCLGEQMQKYPEILQRIKAEGHSIGNHSYSHPNGFTTCTKKYLEDVKKCQQIIQETKLFRPPFGNIYPWQITKLKKEYKIIMWDV
;
A
#
# COMPACT_ATOMS: atom_id res chain seq x y z
N MET A 1 -13.14 3.46 -15.83
CA MET A 1 -12.16 3.89 -14.80
C MET A 1 -12.86 4.92 -13.92
N PHE A 2 -13.25 4.55 -12.71
CA PHE A 2 -13.91 5.48 -11.79
C PHE A 2 -12.85 6.27 -11.04
N PHE A 3 -12.62 7.50 -11.47
CA PHE A 3 -11.80 8.49 -10.75
C PHE A 3 -12.66 9.21 -9.69
N GLY A 4 -13.20 8.44 -8.74
CA GLY A 4 -13.86 9.03 -7.59
C GLY A 4 -12.96 8.89 -6.37
N ALA A 5 -12.73 9.97 -5.66
CA ALA A 5 -12.02 9.93 -4.36
C ALA A 5 -12.74 8.99 -3.36
N LYS A 6 -14.02 8.70 -3.62
CA LYS A 6 -14.88 7.87 -2.77
C LYS A 6 -15.32 6.60 -3.49
N THR A 7 -14.99 5.45 -2.90
CA THR A 7 -15.41 4.16 -3.44
C THR A 7 -16.91 3.92 -3.20
N PRO A 8 -17.71 3.57 -4.24
CA PRO A 8 -19.12 3.26 -4.07
C PRO A 8 -19.35 2.15 -3.03
N LYS A 9 -20.32 2.36 -2.14
CA LYS A 9 -20.61 1.41 -1.04
C LYS A 9 -20.91 -0.01 -1.52
N ILE A 10 -21.43 -0.16 -2.74
CA ILE A 10 -21.70 -1.47 -3.33
C ILE A 10 -20.42 -2.29 -3.52
N PHE A 11 -19.31 -1.67 -3.92
CA PHE A 11 -18.02 -2.37 -4.03
C PHE A 11 -17.45 -2.74 -2.68
N GLN A 12 -17.62 -1.87 -1.67
CA GLN A 12 -17.23 -2.19 -0.30
C GLN A 12 -18.01 -3.39 0.25
N ALA A 13 -19.31 -3.48 -0.06
CA ALA A 13 -20.18 -4.59 0.34
C ALA A 13 -19.87 -5.91 -0.39
N LEU A 14 -19.49 -5.84 -1.68
CA LEU A 14 -19.10 -7.01 -2.48
C LEU A 14 -17.76 -7.63 -2.05
N PHE A 15 -16.87 -6.81 -1.46
CA PHE A 15 -15.54 -7.24 -1.03
C PHE A 15 -15.28 -6.92 0.45
N PRO A 16 -16.02 -7.53 1.38
CA PRO A 16 -15.92 -7.23 2.81
C PRO A 16 -14.59 -7.65 3.45
N THR A 17 -13.79 -8.47 2.75
CA THR A 17 -12.46 -8.88 3.19
C THR A 17 -11.37 -7.84 2.90
N LEU A 18 -11.68 -6.81 2.11
CA LEU A 18 -10.80 -5.69 1.86
C LEU A 18 -11.06 -4.59 2.90
N VAL A 19 -9.99 -3.95 3.33
CA VAL A 19 -10.10 -2.83 4.28
C VAL A 19 -10.21 -1.53 3.50
N TRP A 20 -11.41 -0.96 3.46
CA TRP A 20 -11.71 0.30 2.79
C TRP A 20 -11.57 1.49 3.72
N LYS A 21 -11.91 1.28 4.99
CA LYS A 21 -11.86 2.29 6.04
C LYS A 21 -11.68 1.62 7.41
N ASN A 22 -11.12 2.35 8.35
CA ASN A 22 -11.15 1.93 9.74
C ASN A 22 -12.46 2.38 10.40
N ALA A 23 -13.16 1.43 11.02
CA ALA A 23 -14.33 1.75 11.83
C ALA A 23 -13.86 2.39 13.14
N THR A 24 -14.08 3.69 13.28
CA THR A 24 -13.82 4.43 14.51
C THR A 24 -14.87 5.53 14.67
N ASN A 25 -15.25 5.81 15.91
CA ASN A 25 -16.14 6.93 16.25
C ASN A 25 -15.36 8.25 16.41
N GLU A 26 -14.03 8.19 16.29
CA GLU A 26 -13.18 9.36 16.40
C GLU A 26 -12.97 10.02 15.01
N LYS A 27 -12.82 11.34 15.01
CA LYS A 27 -12.45 12.09 13.80
C LYS A 27 -10.96 11.90 13.53
N ARG A 28 -10.61 10.76 12.91
CA ARG A 28 -9.23 10.39 12.54
C ARG A 28 -9.09 10.18 11.05
N VAL A 29 -7.94 10.55 10.52
CA VAL A 29 -7.50 10.28 9.15
C VAL A 29 -6.23 9.46 9.21
N TRP A 30 -6.12 8.43 8.38
CA TRP A 30 -4.89 7.66 8.18
C TRP A 30 -4.25 8.09 6.87
N LEU A 31 -3.15 8.80 6.98
CA LEU A 31 -2.38 9.23 5.80
C LEU A 31 -1.65 8.02 5.20
N THR A 32 -1.79 7.85 3.89
CA THR A 32 -1.08 6.81 3.15
C THR A 32 -0.44 7.40 1.90
N PHE A 33 0.75 6.91 1.56
CA PHE A 33 1.50 7.31 0.38
C PHE A 33 1.88 6.05 -0.39
N ASP A 34 1.65 6.04 -1.69
CA ASP A 34 1.91 4.91 -2.57
C ASP A 34 3.12 5.21 -3.49
N ASP A 35 3.65 4.18 -4.17
CA ASP A 35 4.67 4.23 -5.23
C ASP A 35 6.09 4.62 -4.80
N GLY A 36 6.31 5.03 -3.55
CA GLY A 36 7.63 5.35 -3.04
C GLY A 36 8.52 4.14 -2.70
N PRO A 37 9.70 4.42 -2.12
CA PRO A 37 10.30 5.74 -1.91
C PRO A 37 10.81 6.39 -3.20
N THR A 38 10.81 7.72 -3.26
CA THR A 38 11.36 8.51 -4.37
C THR A 38 12.39 9.51 -3.83
N ALA A 39 13.36 9.90 -4.66
CA ALA A 39 14.48 10.73 -4.23
C ALA A 39 14.09 12.12 -3.70
N GLU A 40 13.07 12.74 -4.30
CA GLU A 40 12.69 14.13 -3.99
C GLU A 40 11.44 14.19 -3.11
N ILE A 41 10.38 13.50 -3.52
CA ILE A 41 9.07 13.64 -2.87
C ILE A 41 9.04 12.99 -1.49
N THR A 42 9.63 11.78 -1.36
CA THR A 42 9.56 11.05 -0.08
C THR A 42 10.28 11.79 1.05
N PRO A 43 11.52 12.34 0.88
CA PRO A 43 12.15 13.16 1.91
C PRO A 43 11.33 14.40 2.29
N PHE A 44 10.76 15.11 1.32
CA PHE A 44 9.89 16.26 1.57
C PHE A 44 8.67 15.88 2.42
N VAL A 45 8.03 14.75 2.09
CA VAL A 45 6.89 14.23 2.87
C VAL A 45 7.32 13.89 4.29
N LEU A 46 8.47 13.23 4.47
CA LEU A 46 8.99 12.86 5.80
C LEU A 46 9.29 14.11 6.64
N ASP A 47 9.93 15.14 6.06
CA ASP A 47 10.19 16.40 6.75
C ASP A 47 8.88 17.06 7.20
N THR A 48 7.86 17.05 6.35
CA THR A 48 6.54 17.59 6.64
C THR A 48 5.85 16.81 7.77
N LEU A 49 5.87 15.48 7.71
CA LEU A 49 5.27 14.62 8.73
C LEU A 49 5.98 14.80 10.09
N LEU A 50 7.31 14.95 10.06
CA LEU A 50 8.11 15.22 11.26
C LEU A 50 7.75 16.57 11.87
N PHE A 51 7.65 17.62 11.05
CA PHE A 51 7.27 18.98 11.50
C PHE A 51 5.91 19.00 12.22
N TYR A 52 4.92 18.26 11.69
CA TYR A 52 3.59 18.15 12.32
C TYR A 52 3.47 17.05 13.37
N ASN A 53 4.54 16.30 13.65
CA ASN A 53 4.54 15.14 14.54
C ASN A 53 3.46 14.11 14.18
N VAL A 54 3.30 13.81 12.90
CA VAL A 54 2.29 12.89 12.35
C VAL A 54 2.96 11.65 11.78
N LYS A 55 2.33 10.49 11.97
CA LYS A 55 2.78 9.23 11.35
C LYS A 55 1.88 8.86 10.18
N ALA A 56 2.45 8.16 9.21
CA ALA A 56 1.78 7.71 8.00
C ALA A 56 2.13 6.25 7.67
N THR A 57 1.44 5.69 6.67
CA THR A 57 1.77 4.40 6.08
C THR A 57 2.25 4.61 4.65
N PHE A 58 3.42 4.07 4.31
CA PHE A 58 3.99 4.09 2.97
C PHE A 58 3.83 2.72 2.32
N PHE A 59 3.02 2.61 1.27
CA PHE A 59 2.95 1.41 0.44
C PHE A 59 4.04 1.50 -0.63
N CYS A 60 5.14 0.79 -0.38
CA CYS A 60 6.37 0.92 -1.16
C CYS A 60 6.48 -0.12 -2.26
N LEU A 61 7.04 0.29 -3.40
CA LEU A 61 7.44 -0.59 -4.48
C LEU A 61 8.80 -1.23 -4.19
N GLY A 62 8.93 -2.53 -4.48
CA GLY A 62 10.18 -3.25 -4.26
C GLY A 62 11.36 -2.65 -5.02
N GLU A 63 11.16 -2.26 -6.28
CA GLU A 63 12.19 -1.59 -7.09
C GLU A 63 12.65 -0.27 -6.48
N GLN A 64 11.72 0.53 -5.96
CA GLN A 64 12.06 1.82 -5.35
C GLN A 64 12.79 1.64 -4.02
N MET A 65 12.40 0.64 -3.24
CA MET A 65 13.11 0.33 -1.98
C MET A 65 14.55 -0.13 -2.22
N GLN A 66 14.81 -0.87 -3.29
CA GLN A 66 16.18 -1.26 -3.67
C GLN A 66 16.98 -0.08 -4.22
N LYS A 67 16.31 0.84 -4.91
CA LYS A 67 16.96 2.03 -5.49
C LYS A 67 17.30 3.09 -4.45
N TYR A 68 16.49 3.22 -3.39
CA TYR A 68 16.63 4.24 -2.35
C TYR A 68 16.59 3.62 -0.94
N PRO A 69 17.54 2.74 -0.61
CA PRO A 69 17.55 2.04 0.67
C PRO A 69 17.71 2.98 1.87
N GLU A 70 18.41 4.10 1.70
CA GLU A 70 18.58 5.12 2.74
C GLU A 70 17.25 5.81 3.09
N ILE A 71 16.39 6.06 2.09
CA ILE A 71 15.07 6.66 2.32
C ILE A 71 14.15 5.64 3.00
N LEU A 72 14.21 4.37 2.60
CA LEU A 72 13.50 3.28 3.28
C LEU A 72 13.89 3.19 4.76
N GLN A 73 15.18 3.28 5.07
CA GLN A 73 15.66 3.29 6.45
C GLN A 73 15.13 4.51 7.21
N ARG A 74 15.10 5.67 6.59
CA ARG A 74 14.54 6.89 7.17
C ARG A 74 13.06 6.73 7.51
N ILE A 75 12.24 6.17 6.59
CA ILE A 75 10.82 5.87 6.84
C ILE A 75 10.65 5.02 8.11
N LYS A 76 11.50 3.98 8.26
CA LYS A 76 11.48 3.09 9.43
C LYS A 76 11.92 3.82 10.71
N ALA A 77 13.05 4.52 10.66
CA ALA A 77 13.63 5.21 11.80
C ALA A 77 12.71 6.29 12.36
N GLU A 78 11.95 6.98 11.51
CA GLU A 78 10.97 7.97 11.91
C GLU A 78 9.63 7.35 12.39
N GLY A 79 9.53 6.03 12.45
CA GLY A 79 8.38 5.31 13.04
C GLY A 79 7.13 5.30 12.16
N HIS A 80 7.28 5.42 10.85
CA HIS A 80 6.19 5.22 9.91
C HIS A 80 5.97 3.74 9.60
N SER A 81 4.73 3.39 9.22
CA SER A 81 4.41 2.03 8.79
C SER A 81 4.77 1.84 7.31
N ILE A 82 5.22 0.62 6.97
CA ILE A 82 5.48 0.25 5.59
C ILE A 82 4.51 -0.85 5.18
N GLY A 83 3.94 -0.73 3.98
CA GLY A 83 3.11 -1.72 3.32
C GLY A 83 3.73 -2.17 1.99
N ASN A 84 3.35 -3.35 1.55
CA ASN A 84 3.74 -3.91 0.26
C ASN A 84 2.85 -3.32 -0.85
N HIS A 85 3.46 -2.70 -1.87
CA HIS A 85 2.76 -2.21 -3.06
C HIS A 85 3.18 -2.95 -4.33
N SER A 86 3.56 -4.23 -4.20
CA SER A 86 4.21 -5.05 -5.22
C SER A 86 5.66 -4.65 -5.51
N TYR A 87 6.35 -5.39 -6.36
CA TYR A 87 7.75 -5.09 -6.70
C TYR A 87 7.84 -4.07 -7.84
N SER A 88 7.15 -4.32 -8.97
CA SER A 88 7.26 -3.54 -10.21
C SER A 88 5.95 -2.84 -10.63
N HIS A 89 5.00 -2.69 -9.72
CA HIS A 89 3.69 -2.05 -9.95
C HIS A 89 2.83 -2.70 -11.05
N PRO A 90 2.69 -4.05 -11.11
CA PRO A 90 1.88 -4.70 -12.14
C PRO A 90 0.40 -4.44 -11.94
N ASN A 91 -0.33 -4.24 -13.03
CA ASN A 91 -1.79 -4.14 -12.97
C ASN A 91 -2.40 -5.54 -12.79
N GLY A 92 -3.16 -5.76 -11.71
CA GLY A 92 -3.77 -7.04 -11.38
C GLY A 92 -4.75 -7.56 -12.44
N PHE A 93 -5.38 -6.67 -13.22
CA PHE A 93 -6.32 -7.07 -14.27
C PHE A 93 -5.65 -7.50 -15.59
N THR A 94 -4.45 -7.01 -15.87
CA THR A 94 -3.75 -7.30 -17.13
C THR A 94 -2.58 -8.27 -16.95
N THR A 95 -2.16 -8.51 -15.72
CA THR A 95 -1.06 -9.41 -15.39
C THR A 95 -1.59 -10.80 -15.01
N CYS A 96 -1.02 -11.87 -15.57
CA CYS A 96 -1.43 -13.21 -15.18
C CYS A 96 -1.21 -13.43 -13.69
N THR A 97 -2.15 -14.13 -13.05
CA THR A 97 -2.19 -14.27 -11.58
C THR A 97 -0.87 -14.81 -10.98
N LYS A 98 -0.23 -15.77 -11.64
CA LYS A 98 1.04 -16.32 -11.17
C LYS A 98 2.12 -15.25 -11.06
N LYS A 99 2.34 -14.50 -12.15
CA LYS A 99 3.33 -13.40 -12.19
C LYS A 99 2.99 -12.29 -11.19
N TYR A 100 1.70 -11.95 -11.05
CA TYR A 100 1.26 -10.95 -10.08
C TYR A 100 1.61 -11.34 -8.64
N LEU A 101 1.33 -12.59 -8.26
CA LEU A 101 1.64 -13.09 -6.92
C LEU A 101 3.14 -13.23 -6.66
N GLU A 102 3.93 -13.62 -7.68
CA GLU A 102 5.39 -13.68 -7.61
C GLU A 102 5.99 -12.26 -7.40
N ASP A 103 5.44 -11.26 -8.07
CA ASP A 103 5.85 -9.87 -7.93
C ASP A 103 5.57 -9.32 -6.52
N VAL A 104 4.37 -9.58 -5.96
CA VAL A 104 4.03 -9.25 -4.58
C VAL A 104 4.98 -9.94 -3.59
N LYS A 105 5.27 -11.23 -3.80
CA LYS A 105 6.18 -11.99 -2.96
C LYS A 105 7.61 -11.46 -3.02
N LYS A 106 8.08 -11.07 -4.20
CA LYS A 106 9.41 -10.45 -4.38
C LYS A 106 9.55 -9.16 -3.57
N CYS A 107 8.54 -8.31 -3.57
CA CYS A 107 8.50 -7.12 -2.71
C CYS A 107 8.55 -7.48 -1.22
N GLN A 108 7.78 -8.51 -0.81
CA GLN A 108 7.74 -8.95 0.59
C GLN A 108 9.10 -9.40 1.13
N GLN A 109 9.95 -9.98 0.28
CA GLN A 109 11.31 -10.40 0.67
C GLN A 109 12.19 -9.22 1.08
N ILE A 110 11.90 -8.00 0.57
CA ILE A 110 12.63 -6.77 0.92
C ILE A 110 12.09 -6.16 2.22
N ILE A 111 10.76 -6.12 2.38
CA ILE A 111 10.11 -5.47 3.53
C ILE A 111 10.18 -6.34 4.79
N GLN A 112 10.01 -7.65 4.65
CA GLN A 112 10.01 -8.72 5.67
C GLN A 112 8.90 -8.61 6.73
N GLU A 113 8.71 -7.50 7.40
CA GLU A 113 7.96 -7.38 8.66
C GLU A 113 6.47 -7.02 8.51
N THR A 114 6.03 -6.54 7.33
CA THR A 114 4.65 -6.08 7.16
C THR A 114 3.73 -7.19 6.63
N LYS A 115 2.48 -7.12 7.04
CA LYS A 115 1.37 -7.87 6.45
C LYS A 115 0.36 -6.95 5.74
N LEU A 116 0.71 -5.69 5.54
CA LEU A 116 -0.11 -4.74 4.79
C LEU A 116 0.22 -4.85 3.31
N PHE A 117 -0.80 -4.97 2.48
CA PHE A 117 -0.68 -4.96 1.02
C PHE A 117 -1.71 -4.01 0.42
N ARG A 118 -1.31 -3.22 -0.56
CA ARG A 118 -2.23 -2.43 -1.39
C ARG A 118 -2.00 -2.80 -2.85
N PRO A 119 -3.06 -3.23 -3.58
CA PRO A 119 -2.92 -3.59 -4.98
C PRO A 119 -2.65 -2.34 -5.84
N PRO A 120 -1.66 -2.39 -6.77
CA PRO A 120 -1.45 -1.34 -7.75
C PRO A 120 -2.74 -0.98 -8.49
N PHE A 121 -3.00 0.32 -8.69
CA PHE A 121 -4.22 0.86 -9.31
C PHE A 121 -5.54 0.49 -8.60
N GLY A 122 -5.50 -0.19 -7.45
CA GLY A 122 -6.67 -0.82 -6.83
C GLY A 122 -7.22 -2.01 -7.61
N ASN A 123 -6.50 -2.48 -8.62
CA ASN A 123 -6.94 -3.53 -9.56
C ASN A 123 -6.52 -4.91 -9.05
N ILE A 124 -7.49 -5.68 -8.59
CA ILE A 124 -7.26 -7.02 -8.07
C ILE A 124 -8.47 -7.92 -8.34
N TYR A 125 -8.26 -9.11 -8.86
CA TYR A 125 -9.33 -10.08 -9.08
C TYR A 125 -9.71 -10.86 -7.81
N PRO A 126 -10.97 -11.33 -7.68
CA PRO A 126 -11.43 -12.11 -6.50
C PRO A 126 -10.56 -13.31 -6.17
N TRP A 127 -10.05 -14.03 -7.17
CA TRP A 127 -9.16 -15.18 -6.95
C TRP A 127 -7.75 -14.77 -6.48
N GLN A 128 -7.25 -13.59 -6.87
CA GLN A 128 -6.01 -13.01 -6.32
C GLN A 128 -6.22 -12.61 -4.86
N ILE A 129 -7.35 -11.95 -4.54
CA ILE A 129 -7.74 -11.63 -3.16
C ILE A 129 -7.76 -12.90 -2.30
N THR A 130 -8.39 -13.97 -2.79
CA THR A 130 -8.49 -15.25 -2.03
C THR A 130 -7.13 -15.83 -1.68
N LYS A 131 -6.12 -15.64 -2.53
CA LYS A 131 -4.75 -16.09 -2.27
C LYS A 131 -4.01 -15.15 -1.32
N LEU A 132 -4.05 -13.83 -1.60
CA LEU A 132 -3.29 -12.84 -0.85
C LEU A 132 -3.83 -12.59 0.57
N LYS A 133 -5.15 -12.68 0.80
CA LYS A 133 -5.74 -12.49 2.13
C LYS A 133 -5.29 -13.50 3.19
N LYS A 134 -4.66 -14.61 2.78
CA LYS A 134 -4.10 -15.61 3.70
C LYS A 134 -2.85 -15.10 4.41
N GLU A 135 -2.12 -14.19 3.77
CA GLU A 135 -0.85 -13.67 4.24
C GLU A 135 -0.90 -12.17 4.53
N TYR A 136 -1.81 -11.45 3.85
CA TYR A 136 -1.88 -9.99 3.88
C TYR A 136 -3.25 -9.47 4.30
N LYS A 137 -3.24 -8.34 5.01
CA LYS A 137 -4.37 -7.44 5.16
C LYS A 137 -4.37 -6.50 3.95
N ILE A 138 -5.37 -6.67 3.06
CA ILE A 138 -5.44 -5.89 1.81
C ILE A 138 -6.12 -4.57 2.10
N ILE A 139 -5.38 -3.47 1.93
CA ILE A 139 -5.80 -2.11 2.26
C ILE A 139 -6.15 -1.37 0.96
N MET A 140 -7.36 -0.89 0.91
CA MET A 140 -7.84 0.00 -0.14
C MET A 140 -7.83 1.46 0.38
N TRP A 141 -8.66 2.33 -0.18
CA TRP A 141 -8.83 3.70 0.28
C TRP A 141 -10.29 4.14 0.19
N ASP A 142 -10.68 5.08 1.03
CA ASP A 142 -11.95 5.80 1.01
C ASP A 142 -11.68 7.21 1.55
N VAL A 143 -12.21 8.24 0.88
CA VAL A 143 -12.00 9.65 1.24
C VAL A 143 -13.35 10.33 1.46
#